data_df659dd30097b30a5b3eed65f998eaa6
#
_entry.id   df659dd30097b30a5b3eed65f998eaa6
#
_cell.length_a   1.000
_cell.length_b   1.000
_cell.length_c   1.000
_cell.angle_alpha   90.00
_cell.angle_beta   90.00
_cell.angle_gamma   90.00
#
_symmetry.space_group_name_H-M   'P 1'
#
loop_
_entity.id
_entity.type
_entity.pdbx_description
1 polymer ?
#
loop_
_entity_poly.entity_id
_entity_poly.type
_entity_poly.pdbx_seq_one_letter_code
_entity_poly.pdbx_strand_id
1 'polypeptide(L)'
;MADADEVKVGDGPGWRHRAVSKSLRAARTRAEQRVQRFLDAAFSLIDERGTSDFTIQEVVDRSKQSLRGFYQYFEGKDELLFALLEESIRESLDDLRSAVESESKPLARLRAFTIRLHEWCEPLGSRRKRGAHNRLAISEFSLQLAVKDAERLAAAMAPISRMLIELLEAAVAAGALHVSETGRAALLIQQTVMYGWLMNRFVQNPRARVTAEDAWEFCLHGLGG
;
A
#
# COMPACT_ATOMS: atom_id res chain seq x y z
N MET A 1 35.55 14.45 32.54
CA MET A 1 35.25 15.87 32.33
C MET A 1 35.63 16.17 30.89
N ALA A 2 34.67 16.08 30.00
CA ALA A 2 34.77 16.53 28.61
C ALA A 2 33.34 16.91 28.17
N ASP A 3 33.20 18.18 27.86
CA ASP A 3 31.98 18.88 27.52
C ASP A 3 31.28 18.27 26.32
N ALA A 4 30.01 18.04 26.49
CA ALA A 4 29.08 17.80 25.38
C ALA A 4 28.75 19.15 24.74
N ASP A 5 29.24 19.39 23.54
CA ASP A 5 28.92 20.54 22.71
C ASP A 5 27.44 20.42 22.26
N GLU A 6 26.54 20.99 23.06
CA GLU A 6 25.18 21.29 22.67
C GLU A 6 25.20 22.35 21.57
N VAL A 7 24.99 21.95 20.32
CA VAL A 7 24.76 22.88 19.21
C VAL A 7 23.45 23.64 19.50
N LYS A 8 23.61 24.81 20.13
CA LYS A 8 22.55 25.80 20.27
C LYS A 8 22.08 26.21 18.89
N VAL A 9 20.91 25.71 18.47
CA VAL A 9 20.16 26.22 17.33
C VAL A 9 19.83 27.68 17.60
N GLY A 10 20.49 28.58 16.87
CA GLY A 10 20.59 30.01 17.14
C GLY A 10 19.25 30.71 17.21
N ASP A 11 19.15 31.51 18.24
CA ASP A 11 18.09 32.49 18.54
C ASP A 11 18.14 33.66 17.53
N GLY A 12 17.67 33.38 16.31
CA GLY A 12 17.46 34.38 15.25
C GLY A 12 16.12 35.07 15.38
N PRO A 13 15.95 36.34 14.92
CA PRO A 13 14.68 37.05 15.00
C PRO A 13 13.52 36.22 14.46
N GLY A 14 12.39 36.13 15.15
CA GLY A 14 11.23 35.28 14.82
C GLY A 14 10.69 35.41 13.38
N TRP A 15 10.96 36.54 12.70
CA TRP A 15 10.63 36.72 11.30
C TRP A 15 11.49 35.84 10.36
N ARG A 16 12.78 35.61 10.70
CA ARG A 16 13.66 34.72 9.92
C ARG A 16 13.15 33.28 9.97
N HIS A 17 12.80 32.77 11.14
CA HIS A 17 12.19 31.45 11.29
C HIS A 17 10.89 31.31 10.48
N ARG A 18 10.00 32.32 10.53
CA ARG A 18 8.77 32.33 9.73
C ARG A 18 9.06 32.36 8.22
N ALA A 19 9.97 33.20 7.77
CA ALA A 19 10.33 33.31 6.36
C ALA A 19 10.97 32.02 5.82
N VAL A 20 11.92 31.44 6.55
CA VAL A 20 12.56 30.17 6.21
C VAL A 20 11.55 29.02 6.20
N SER A 21 10.72 28.89 7.24
CA SER A 21 9.69 27.87 7.32
C SER A 21 8.66 27.99 6.19
N LYS A 22 8.28 29.21 5.81
CA LYS A 22 7.38 29.45 4.65
C LYS A 22 8.03 29.02 3.33
N SER A 23 9.30 29.38 3.15
CA SER A 23 10.09 29.01 1.95
C SER A 23 10.26 27.50 1.85
N LEU A 24 10.63 26.84 2.96
CA LEU A 24 10.78 25.37 3.01
C LEU A 24 9.45 24.64 2.71
N ARG A 25 8.34 25.10 3.29
CA ARG A 25 7.02 24.54 2.98
C ARG A 25 6.69 24.67 1.49
N ALA A 26 6.87 25.85 0.91
CA ALA A 26 6.61 26.07 -0.51
C ALA A 26 7.52 25.24 -1.42
N ALA A 27 8.79 25.05 -1.03
CA ALA A 27 9.72 24.19 -1.75
C ALA A 27 9.31 22.71 -1.64
N ARG A 28 8.95 22.26 -0.45
CA ARG A 28 8.45 20.89 -0.20
C ARG A 28 7.19 20.61 -1.01
N THR A 29 6.18 21.47 -0.95
CA THR A 29 4.94 21.29 -1.75
C THR A 29 5.22 21.20 -3.24
N ARG A 30 6.13 22.02 -3.77
CA ARG A 30 6.52 21.93 -5.19
C ARG A 30 7.22 20.62 -5.52
N ALA A 31 8.08 20.13 -4.62
CA ALA A 31 8.76 18.84 -4.79
C ALA A 31 7.74 17.68 -4.77
N GLU A 32 6.83 17.66 -3.78
CA GLU A 32 5.73 16.68 -3.67
C GLU A 32 4.86 16.67 -4.94
N GLN A 33 4.48 17.85 -5.46
CA GLN A 33 3.72 17.95 -6.71
C GLN A 33 4.47 17.43 -7.93
N ARG A 34 5.81 17.56 -7.98
CA ARG A 34 6.60 17.00 -9.08
C ARG A 34 6.68 15.48 -8.98
N VAL A 35 6.92 14.95 -7.80
CA VAL A 35 6.90 13.50 -7.54
C VAL A 35 5.53 12.94 -7.94
N GLN A 36 4.43 13.57 -7.49
CA GLN A 36 3.08 13.13 -7.83
C GLN A 36 2.84 13.06 -9.34
N ARG A 37 3.31 14.02 -10.12
CA ARG A 37 3.18 13.97 -11.59
C ARG A 37 3.89 12.78 -12.22
N PHE A 38 5.04 12.37 -11.68
CA PHE A 38 5.72 11.15 -12.15
C PHE A 38 4.92 9.89 -11.79
N LEU A 39 4.39 9.82 -10.56
CA LEU A 39 3.53 8.72 -10.13
C LEU A 39 2.27 8.64 -11.00
N ASP A 40 1.55 9.74 -11.21
CA ASP A 40 0.34 9.80 -12.04
C ASP A 40 0.63 9.35 -13.49
N ALA A 41 1.77 9.78 -14.04
CA ALA A 41 2.20 9.38 -15.38
C ALA A 41 2.48 7.88 -15.47
N ALA A 42 3.17 7.32 -14.48
CA ALA A 42 3.48 5.90 -14.42
C ALA A 42 2.22 5.04 -14.19
N PHE A 43 1.32 5.44 -13.28
CA PHE A 43 0.02 4.79 -13.12
C PHE A 43 -0.81 4.80 -14.41
N SER A 44 -0.83 5.95 -15.12
CA SER A 44 -1.53 6.04 -16.40
C SER A 44 -0.97 5.08 -17.46
N LEU A 45 0.36 4.90 -17.52
CA LEU A 45 1.00 3.92 -18.40
C LEU A 45 0.64 2.48 -18.03
N ILE A 46 0.63 2.16 -16.73
CA ILE A 46 0.22 0.86 -16.21
C ILE A 46 -1.26 0.58 -16.53
N ASP A 47 -2.13 1.57 -16.35
CA ASP A 47 -3.56 1.42 -16.63
C ASP A 47 -3.86 1.18 -18.10
N GLU A 48 -3.10 1.82 -18.99
CA GLU A 48 -3.24 1.66 -20.45
C GLU A 48 -2.73 0.30 -20.94
N ARG A 49 -1.64 -0.20 -20.36
CA ARG A 49 -0.91 -1.40 -20.85
C ARG A 49 -1.25 -2.67 -20.07
N GLY A 50 -1.73 -2.54 -18.85
CA GLY A 50 -1.94 -3.67 -17.95
C GLY A 50 -0.63 -4.28 -17.40
N THR A 51 0.52 -3.66 -17.67
CA THR A 51 1.85 -4.12 -17.24
C THR A 51 2.71 -2.95 -16.77
N SER A 52 3.77 -3.25 -16.01
CA SER A 52 4.81 -2.27 -15.64
C SER A 52 5.90 -2.11 -16.71
N ASP A 53 5.65 -2.57 -17.94
CA ASP A 53 6.59 -2.46 -19.06
C ASP A 53 6.49 -1.08 -19.71
N PHE A 54 7.14 -0.11 -19.09
CA PHE A 54 7.35 1.25 -19.58
C PHE A 54 8.80 1.68 -19.35
N THR A 55 9.24 2.68 -20.11
CA THR A 55 10.56 3.32 -19.96
C THR A 55 10.47 4.57 -19.10
N ILE A 56 11.60 4.96 -18.48
CA ILE A 56 11.70 6.24 -17.77
C ILE A 56 11.37 7.42 -18.70
N GLN A 57 11.79 7.34 -19.95
CA GLN A 57 11.53 8.40 -20.95
C GLN A 57 10.01 8.58 -21.16
N GLU A 58 9.24 7.51 -21.28
CA GLU A 58 7.78 7.59 -21.43
C GLU A 58 7.11 8.24 -20.22
N VAL A 59 7.60 7.95 -19.00
CA VAL A 59 7.11 8.61 -17.77
C VAL A 59 7.44 10.09 -17.78
N VAL A 60 8.66 10.45 -18.17
CA VAL A 60 9.13 11.85 -18.29
C VAL A 60 8.28 12.62 -19.29
N ASP A 61 8.07 12.07 -20.49
CA ASP A 61 7.29 12.70 -21.54
C ASP A 61 5.82 12.89 -21.12
N ARG A 62 5.22 11.88 -20.50
CA ARG A 62 3.82 11.93 -20.04
C ARG A 62 3.64 12.90 -18.88
N SER A 63 4.57 12.92 -17.93
CA SER A 63 4.53 13.82 -16.76
C SER A 63 4.81 15.29 -17.12
N LYS A 64 5.30 15.54 -18.35
CA LYS A 64 5.77 16.87 -18.82
C LYS A 64 6.87 17.44 -17.91
N GLN A 65 7.72 16.56 -17.40
CA GLN A 65 8.89 16.89 -16.59
C GLN A 65 10.18 16.66 -17.40
N SER A 66 11.33 16.95 -16.81
CA SER A 66 12.62 16.66 -17.42
C SER A 66 13.22 15.36 -16.88
N LEU A 67 14.05 14.68 -17.69
CA LEU A 67 14.79 13.51 -17.27
C LEU A 67 15.71 13.81 -16.07
N ARG A 68 16.34 15.00 -16.07
CA ARG A 68 17.12 15.48 -14.90
C ARG A 68 16.23 15.63 -13.67
N GLY A 69 14.99 16.10 -13.83
CA GLY A 69 14.03 16.20 -12.75
C GLY A 69 13.62 14.84 -12.19
N PHE A 70 13.51 13.80 -13.03
CA PHE A 70 13.27 12.44 -12.61
C PHE A 70 14.38 11.93 -11.69
N TYR A 71 15.64 12.02 -12.13
CA TYR A 71 16.80 11.54 -11.35
C TYR A 71 17.10 12.36 -10.08
N GLN A 72 16.41 13.48 -9.84
CA GLN A 72 16.44 14.17 -8.55
C GLN A 72 15.62 13.45 -7.46
N TYR A 73 14.66 12.61 -7.84
CA TYR A 73 13.72 11.97 -6.93
C TYR A 73 13.81 10.45 -6.94
N PHE A 74 14.22 9.85 -8.06
CA PHE A 74 14.26 8.41 -8.25
C PHE A 74 15.60 7.99 -8.84
N GLU A 75 16.24 6.99 -8.25
CA GLU A 75 17.51 6.43 -8.77
C GLU A 75 17.30 5.66 -10.09
N GLY A 76 16.07 5.19 -10.34
CA GLY A 76 15.71 4.45 -11.51
C GLY A 76 14.26 3.98 -11.52
N LYS A 77 13.94 3.08 -12.45
CA LYS A 77 12.59 2.54 -12.61
C LYS A 77 12.12 1.75 -11.39
N ASP A 78 13.01 0.97 -10.77
CA ASP A 78 12.68 0.16 -9.59
C ASP A 78 12.26 1.06 -8.40
N GLU A 79 12.93 2.20 -8.23
CA GLU A 79 12.58 3.19 -7.20
C GLU A 79 11.21 3.82 -7.45
N LEU A 80 10.92 4.16 -8.71
CA LEU A 80 9.59 4.65 -9.08
C LEU A 80 8.51 3.59 -8.86
N LEU A 81 8.76 2.33 -9.23
CA LEU A 81 7.81 1.22 -9.01
C LEU A 81 7.58 0.98 -7.52
N PHE A 82 8.61 1.13 -6.71
CA PHE A 82 8.47 1.04 -5.25
C PHE A 82 7.61 2.18 -4.68
N ALA A 83 7.82 3.40 -5.14
CA ALA A 83 6.98 4.54 -4.74
C ALA A 83 5.51 4.35 -5.18
N LEU A 84 5.27 3.75 -6.36
CA LEU A 84 3.91 3.38 -6.79
C LEU A 84 3.29 2.31 -5.89
N LEU A 85 4.08 1.34 -5.43
CA LEU A 85 3.62 0.32 -4.48
C LEU A 85 3.24 0.97 -3.14
N GLU A 86 4.09 1.84 -2.59
CA GLU A 86 3.80 2.56 -1.34
C GLU A 86 2.54 3.43 -1.45
N GLU A 87 2.36 4.13 -2.57
CA GLU A 87 1.16 4.94 -2.82
C GLU A 87 -0.10 4.07 -2.94
N SER A 88 -0.03 2.93 -3.63
CA SER A 88 -1.10 1.94 -3.70
C SER A 88 -1.48 1.39 -2.32
N ILE A 89 -0.49 1.09 -1.48
CA ILE A 89 -0.70 0.62 -0.10
C ILE A 89 -1.38 1.72 0.72
N ARG A 90 -0.94 2.97 0.59
CA ARG A 90 -1.56 4.12 1.28
C ARG A 90 -3.04 4.27 0.92
N GLU A 91 -3.36 4.24 -0.38
CA GLU A 91 -4.75 4.32 -0.87
C GLU A 91 -5.59 3.14 -0.35
N SER A 92 -5.02 1.93 -0.34
CA SER A 92 -5.73 0.77 0.17
C SER A 92 -6.00 0.85 1.67
N LEU A 93 -5.07 1.40 2.45
CA LEU A 93 -5.26 1.60 3.89
C LEU A 93 -6.42 2.55 4.20
N ASP A 94 -6.60 3.61 3.43
CA ASP A 94 -7.71 4.54 3.61
C ASP A 94 -9.06 3.87 3.28
N ASP A 95 -9.09 3.04 2.24
CA ASP A 95 -10.28 2.26 1.86
C ASP A 95 -10.59 1.15 2.89
N LEU A 96 -9.56 0.45 3.39
CA LEU A 96 -9.68 -0.55 4.45
C LEU A 96 -10.18 0.06 5.76
N ARG A 97 -9.66 1.22 6.17
CA ARG A 97 -10.14 1.94 7.36
C ARG A 97 -11.61 2.30 7.22
N SER A 98 -12.02 2.87 6.11
CA SER A 98 -13.41 3.23 5.85
C SER A 98 -14.34 2.01 5.94
N ALA A 99 -13.94 0.85 5.39
CA ALA A 99 -14.71 -0.38 5.46
C ALA A 99 -14.84 -0.90 6.91
N VAL A 100 -13.75 -0.85 7.68
CA VAL A 100 -13.74 -1.28 9.09
C VAL A 100 -14.54 -0.35 9.98
N GLU A 101 -14.47 0.97 9.78
CA GLU A 101 -15.19 1.96 10.56
C GLU A 101 -16.70 1.90 10.36
N SER A 102 -17.16 1.37 9.21
CA SER A 102 -18.60 1.16 8.95
C SER A 102 -19.23 0.07 9.84
N GLU A 103 -18.42 -0.76 10.47
CA GLU A 103 -18.86 -1.89 11.27
C GLU A 103 -18.65 -1.65 12.78
N SER A 104 -19.62 -2.08 13.62
CA SER A 104 -19.57 -1.86 15.06
C SER A 104 -18.99 -3.05 15.84
N LYS A 105 -19.20 -4.29 15.35
CA LYS A 105 -18.78 -5.52 16.04
C LYS A 105 -17.35 -5.90 15.62
N PRO A 106 -16.47 -6.33 16.56
CA PRO A 106 -15.09 -6.70 16.24
C PRO A 106 -14.96 -7.73 15.12
N LEU A 107 -15.77 -8.80 15.15
CA LEU A 107 -15.75 -9.82 14.11
C LEU A 107 -16.23 -9.30 12.76
N ALA A 108 -17.23 -8.42 12.72
CA ALA A 108 -17.70 -7.79 11.49
C ALA A 108 -16.64 -6.85 10.90
N ARG A 109 -15.89 -6.13 11.75
CA ARG A 109 -14.76 -5.30 11.34
C ARG A 109 -13.65 -6.12 10.69
N LEU A 110 -13.29 -7.26 11.30
CA LEU A 110 -12.30 -8.19 10.75
C LEU A 110 -12.78 -8.77 9.41
N ARG A 111 -14.07 -9.13 9.29
CA ARG A 111 -14.66 -9.57 8.03
C ARG A 111 -14.60 -8.49 6.95
N ALA A 112 -15.01 -7.27 7.28
CA ALA A 112 -15.00 -6.15 6.34
C ALA A 112 -13.57 -5.87 5.83
N PHE A 113 -12.57 -5.92 6.72
CA PHE A 113 -11.16 -5.82 6.34
C PHE A 113 -10.75 -6.93 5.37
N THR A 114 -11.03 -8.20 5.70
CA THR A 114 -10.62 -9.36 4.90
C THR A 114 -11.25 -9.35 3.51
N ILE A 115 -12.55 -9.08 3.43
CA ILE A 115 -13.27 -8.94 2.16
C ILE A 115 -12.67 -7.80 1.32
N ARG A 116 -12.48 -6.62 1.94
CA ARG A 116 -11.95 -5.46 1.21
C ARG A 116 -10.51 -5.67 0.75
N LEU A 117 -9.67 -6.34 1.55
CA LEU A 117 -8.31 -6.70 1.17
C LEU A 117 -8.29 -7.66 -0.03
N HIS A 118 -9.20 -8.65 -0.05
CA HIS A 118 -9.35 -9.57 -1.19
C HIS A 118 -9.76 -8.79 -2.45
N GLU A 119 -10.79 -7.95 -2.36
CA GLU A 119 -11.25 -7.10 -3.47
C GLU A 119 -10.14 -6.16 -3.99
N TRP A 120 -9.26 -5.70 -3.09
CA TRP A 120 -8.12 -4.88 -3.46
C TRP A 120 -7.07 -5.66 -4.26
N CYS A 121 -6.89 -6.94 -3.99
CA CYS A 121 -5.96 -7.81 -4.72
C CYS A 121 -6.51 -8.26 -6.08
N GLU A 122 -7.83 -8.24 -6.30
CA GLU A 122 -8.40 -8.66 -7.57
C GLU A 122 -8.06 -7.68 -8.71
N PRO A 123 -7.70 -8.21 -9.91
CA PRO A 123 -7.56 -7.36 -11.09
C PRO A 123 -8.89 -6.64 -11.34
N LEU A 124 -8.82 -5.32 -11.57
CA LEU A 124 -10.01 -4.52 -11.88
C LEU A 124 -10.73 -5.08 -13.11
N GLY A 125 -11.65 -6.01 -12.87
CA GLY A 125 -12.72 -6.36 -13.80
C GLY A 125 -13.64 -5.16 -14.00
N SER A 126 -14.71 -5.32 -14.76
CA SER A 126 -15.66 -4.32 -15.27
C SER A 126 -16.21 -3.24 -14.30
N ARG A 127 -15.81 -3.20 -13.06
CA ARG A 127 -16.16 -2.18 -12.05
C ARG A 127 -15.03 -1.16 -11.84
N ARG A 128 -14.62 -0.49 -12.90
CA ARG A 128 -13.74 0.68 -12.79
C ARG A 128 -14.41 1.77 -11.97
N LYS A 129 -14.11 1.88 -10.69
CA LYS A 129 -14.28 3.14 -9.97
C LYS A 129 -13.27 4.14 -10.54
N ARG A 130 -13.73 5.33 -10.91
CA ARG A 130 -12.89 6.43 -11.40
C ARG A 130 -11.76 6.67 -10.37
N GLY A 131 -10.50 6.48 -10.76
CA GLY A 131 -9.32 6.63 -9.89
C GLY A 131 -8.72 5.33 -9.34
N ALA A 132 -9.31 4.15 -9.58
CA ALA A 132 -8.68 2.88 -9.22
C ALA A 132 -7.66 2.49 -10.29
N HIS A 133 -6.39 2.45 -9.93
CA HIS A 133 -5.29 2.07 -10.81
C HIS A 133 -5.23 0.56 -11.07
N ASN A 134 -4.63 0.15 -12.18
CA ASN A 134 -4.41 -1.26 -12.49
C ASN A 134 -3.38 -1.87 -11.52
N ARG A 135 -3.88 -2.51 -10.49
CA ARG A 135 -3.07 -3.06 -9.39
C ARG A 135 -2.30 -4.32 -9.78
N LEU A 136 -2.64 -4.95 -10.90
CA LEU A 136 -2.01 -6.19 -11.35
C LEU A 136 -0.49 -6.03 -11.56
N ALA A 137 -0.08 -4.99 -12.27
CA ALA A 137 1.34 -4.74 -12.54
C ALA A 137 2.12 -4.39 -11.26
N ILE A 138 1.47 -3.75 -10.28
CA ILE A 138 2.06 -3.44 -8.98
C ILE A 138 2.18 -4.72 -8.14
N SER A 139 1.19 -5.61 -8.22
CA SER A 139 1.26 -6.92 -7.56
C SER A 139 2.36 -7.81 -8.15
N GLU A 140 2.58 -7.79 -9.47
CA GLU A 140 3.71 -8.46 -10.11
C GLU A 140 5.06 -7.90 -9.65
N PHE A 141 5.18 -6.59 -9.53
CA PHE A 141 6.37 -5.94 -8.97
C PHE A 141 6.59 -6.33 -7.50
N SER A 142 5.52 -6.41 -6.68
CA SER A 142 5.64 -6.82 -5.28
C SER A 142 6.17 -8.26 -5.14
N LEU A 143 5.79 -9.17 -6.03
CA LEU A 143 6.35 -10.53 -6.07
C LEU A 143 7.84 -10.54 -6.43
N GLN A 144 8.26 -9.71 -7.39
CA GLN A 144 9.68 -9.56 -7.73
C GLN A 144 10.46 -8.97 -6.55
N LEU A 145 9.89 -7.99 -5.85
CA LEU A 145 10.49 -7.37 -4.67
C LEU A 145 10.59 -8.36 -3.51
N ALA A 146 9.62 -9.26 -3.31
CA ALA A 146 9.66 -10.29 -2.29
C ALA A 146 10.88 -11.22 -2.42
N VAL A 147 11.35 -11.44 -3.65
CA VAL A 147 12.55 -12.25 -3.93
C VAL A 147 13.83 -11.42 -3.83
N LYS A 148 13.78 -10.15 -4.25
CA LYS A 148 14.95 -9.28 -4.39
C LYS A 148 15.29 -8.52 -3.11
N ASP A 149 14.27 -8.08 -2.37
CA ASP A 149 14.39 -7.28 -1.14
C ASP A 149 13.13 -7.48 -0.26
N ALA A 150 13.08 -8.62 0.41
CA ALA A 150 11.94 -9.00 1.25
C ALA A 150 11.74 -8.05 2.44
N GLU A 151 12.82 -7.46 2.98
CA GLU A 151 12.73 -6.53 4.11
C GLU A 151 12.02 -5.24 3.71
N ARG A 152 12.37 -4.72 2.54
CA ARG A 152 11.75 -3.51 2.00
C ARG A 152 10.25 -3.72 1.72
N LEU A 153 9.88 -4.87 1.15
CA LEU A 153 8.48 -5.23 0.97
C LEU A 153 7.74 -5.36 2.30
N ALA A 154 8.34 -6.06 3.27
CA ALA A 154 7.76 -6.22 4.61
C ALA A 154 7.53 -4.88 5.31
N ALA A 155 8.48 -3.95 5.20
CA ALA A 155 8.35 -2.59 5.73
C ALA A 155 7.19 -1.83 5.09
N ALA A 156 7.05 -1.91 3.75
CA ALA A 156 5.94 -1.29 3.02
C ALA A 156 4.57 -1.88 3.42
N MET A 157 4.50 -3.21 3.64
CA MET A 157 3.27 -3.92 4.02
C MET A 157 2.93 -3.81 5.52
N ALA A 158 3.87 -3.39 6.36
CA ALA A 158 3.70 -3.35 7.81
C ALA A 158 2.45 -2.59 8.30
N PRO A 159 1.99 -1.48 7.69
CA PRO A 159 0.76 -0.82 8.10
C PRO A 159 -0.50 -1.69 7.94
N ILE A 160 -0.59 -2.46 6.86
CA ILE A 160 -1.71 -3.40 6.62
C ILE A 160 -1.67 -4.53 7.64
N SER A 161 -0.48 -5.12 7.87
CA SER A 161 -0.30 -6.21 8.85
C SER A 161 -0.65 -5.76 10.26
N ARG A 162 -0.26 -4.57 10.65
CA ARG A 162 -0.55 -3.99 11.97
C ARG A 162 -2.04 -3.81 12.18
N MET A 163 -2.74 -3.21 11.21
CA MET A 163 -4.19 -3.04 11.27
C MET A 163 -4.92 -4.40 11.41
N LEU A 164 -4.48 -5.43 10.69
CA LEU A 164 -5.06 -6.76 10.78
C LEU A 164 -4.82 -7.40 12.16
N ILE A 165 -3.62 -7.24 12.74
CA ILE A 165 -3.32 -7.74 14.10
C ILE A 165 -4.24 -7.07 15.12
N GLU A 166 -4.39 -5.74 15.07
CA GLU A 166 -5.27 -4.98 15.96
C GLU A 166 -6.74 -5.46 15.87
N LEU A 167 -7.22 -5.78 14.68
CA LEU A 167 -8.57 -6.31 14.46
C LEU A 167 -8.74 -7.72 15.02
N LEU A 168 -7.72 -8.58 14.88
CA LEU A 168 -7.70 -9.92 15.46
C LEU A 168 -7.70 -9.85 16.99
N GLU A 169 -6.86 -9.02 17.58
CA GLU A 169 -6.79 -8.80 19.03
C GLU A 169 -8.13 -8.32 19.59
N ALA A 170 -8.79 -7.38 18.89
CA ALA A 170 -10.11 -6.91 19.28
C ALA A 170 -11.18 -8.01 19.21
N ALA A 171 -11.14 -8.89 18.20
CA ALA A 171 -12.07 -10.00 18.05
C ALA A 171 -11.84 -11.09 19.14
N VAL A 172 -10.59 -11.38 19.48
CA VAL A 172 -10.21 -12.29 20.57
C VAL A 172 -10.65 -11.72 21.92
N ALA A 173 -10.37 -10.45 22.20
CA ALA A 173 -10.78 -9.77 23.42
C ALA A 173 -12.31 -9.74 23.62
N ALA A 174 -13.06 -9.71 22.53
CA ALA A 174 -14.53 -9.80 22.53
C ALA A 174 -15.06 -11.25 22.67
N GLY A 175 -14.19 -12.26 22.76
CA GLY A 175 -14.56 -13.66 22.81
C GLY A 175 -15.15 -14.23 21.52
N ALA A 176 -14.96 -13.52 20.40
CA ALA A 176 -15.49 -13.93 19.09
C ALA A 176 -14.55 -14.90 18.34
N LEU A 177 -13.28 -14.97 18.75
CA LEU A 177 -12.26 -15.85 18.18
C LEU A 177 -11.37 -16.44 19.28
N HIS A 178 -10.79 -17.61 19.02
CA HIS A 178 -9.86 -18.30 19.91
C HIS A 178 -8.50 -18.48 19.23
N VAL A 179 -7.73 -17.40 19.17
CA VAL A 179 -6.41 -17.36 18.52
C VAL A 179 -5.34 -17.06 19.58
N SER A 180 -4.35 -17.94 19.70
CA SER A 180 -3.23 -17.77 20.65
C SER A 180 -2.14 -16.83 20.13
N GLU A 181 -1.93 -16.79 18.81
CA GLU A 181 -0.83 -16.07 18.13
C GLU A 181 -1.38 -15.19 17.03
N THR A 182 -1.87 -13.99 17.37
CA THR A 182 -2.52 -13.04 16.43
C THR A 182 -1.63 -12.64 15.28
N GLY A 183 -0.31 -12.48 15.50
CA GLY A 183 0.64 -12.17 14.44
C GLY A 183 0.77 -13.28 13.39
N ARG A 184 0.76 -14.55 13.82
CA ARG A 184 0.80 -15.69 12.90
C ARG A 184 -0.52 -15.86 12.16
N ALA A 185 -1.64 -15.64 12.82
CA ALA A 185 -2.96 -15.65 12.21
C ALA A 185 -3.09 -14.55 11.14
N ALA A 186 -2.60 -13.34 11.43
CA ALA A 186 -2.57 -12.24 10.47
C ALA A 186 -1.77 -12.61 9.21
N LEU A 187 -0.60 -13.23 9.38
CA LEU A 187 0.22 -13.67 8.26
C LEU A 187 -0.51 -14.72 7.39
N LEU A 188 -1.18 -15.69 8.01
CA LEU A 188 -1.95 -16.72 7.30
C LEU A 188 -3.13 -16.10 6.53
N ILE A 189 -3.86 -15.17 7.13
CA ILE A 189 -4.94 -14.44 6.45
C ILE A 189 -4.37 -13.66 5.26
N GLN A 190 -3.28 -12.91 5.44
CA GLN A 190 -2.66 -12.16 4.35
C GLN A 190 -2.21 -13.08 3.21
N GLN A 191 -1.57 -14.22 3.51
CA GLN A 191 -1.18 -15.20 2.50
C GLN A 191 -2.40 -15.74 1.74
N THR A 192 -3.44 -16.17 2.46
CA THR A 192 -4.67 -16.70 1.85
C THR A 192 -5.32 -15.68 0.91
N VAL A 193 -5.46 -14.44 1.37
CA VAL A 193 -6.16 -13.38 0.63
C VAL A 193 -5.30 -12.83 -0.50
N MET A 194 -4.06 -12.43 -0.20
CA MET A 194 -3.22 -11.72 -1.17
C MET A 194 -2.71 -12.61 -2.30
N TYR A 195 -2.49 -13.90 -2.06
CA TYR A 195 -2.07 -14.84 -3.11
C TYR A 195 -3.24 -15.59 -3.74
N GLY A 196 -4.45 -15.54 -3.17
CA GLY A 196 -5.66 -16.14 -3.73
C GLY A 196 -5.97 -15.62 -5.14
N TRP A 197 -5.80 -14.32 -5.39
CA TRP A 197 -5.97 -13.73 -6.72
C TRP A 197 -4.98 -14.31 -7.75
N LEU A 198 -3.74 -14.56 -7.36
CA LEU A 198 -2.73 -15.16 -8.25
C LEU A 198 -3.13 -16.59 -8.62
N MET A 199 -3.57 -17.36 -7.65
CA MET A 199 -4.03 -18.73 -7.88
C MET A 199 -5.30 -18.76 -8.74
N ASN A 200 -6.21 -17.82 -8.56
CA ASN A 200 -7.41 -17.67 -9.39
C ASN A 200 -7.09 -17.47 -10.89
N ARG A 201 -5.91 -16.95 -11.25
CA ARG A 201 -5.48 -16.82 -12.67
C ARG A 201 -5.28 -18.18 -13.35
N PHE A 202 -4.96 -19.23 -12.60
CA PHE A 202 -4.79 -20.60 -13.13
C PHE A 202 -6.12 -21.36 -13.22
N VAL A 203 -7.18 -20.84 -12.62
CA VAL A 203 -8.51 -21.47 -12.65
C VAL A 203 -9.25 -21.04 -13.91
N GLN A 204 -9.38 -21.99 -14.86
CA GLN A 204 -10.05 -21.73 -16.15
C GLN A 204 -11.57 -21.53 -15.98
N ASN A 205 -12.20 -22.31 -15.10
CA ASN A 205 -13.63 -22.20 -14.84
C ASN A 205 -13.90 -21.03 -13.86
N PRO A 206 -14.55 -19.93 -14.27
CA PRO A 206 -14.83 -18.80 -13.38
C PRO A 206 -15.63 -19.18 -12.13
N ARG A 207 -16.46 -20.23 -12.19
CA ARG A 207 -17.27 -20.69 -11.05
C ARG A 207 -16.46 -21.44 -9.98
N ALA A 208 -15.24 -21.84 -10.31
CA ALA A 208 -14.33 -22.52 -9.37
C ALA A 208 -13.31 -21.55 -8.76
N ARG A 209 -13.39 -20.25 -9.04
CA ARG A 209 -12.52 -19.24 -8.44
C ARG A 209 -12.93 -18.97 -7.00
N VAL A 210 -11.95 -18.86 -6.14
CA VAL A 210 -12.12 -18.47 -4.74
C VAL A 210 -12.60 -17.02 -4.68
N THR A 211 -13.75 -16.80 -4.06
CA THR A 211 -14.32 -15.47 -3.85
C THR A 211 -13.80 -14.86 -2.53
N ALA A 212 -14.05 -13.58 -2.31
CA ALA A 212 -13.75 -12.91 -1.06
C ALA A 212 -14.48 -13.57 0.13
N GLU A 213 -15.70 -14.03 -0.07
CA GLU A 213 -16.50 -14.72 0.94
C GLU A 213 -15.93 -16.11 1.27
N ASP A 214 -15.54 -16.89 0.25
CA ASP A 214 -14.90 -18.19 0.46
C ASP A 214 -13.58 -18.03 1.25
N ALA A 215 -12.79 -17.00 0.94
CA ALA A 215 -11.55 -16.69 1.66
C ALA A 215 -11.84 -16.30 3.12
N TRP A 216 -12.87 -15.51 3.35
CA TRP A 216 -13.30 -15.14 4.70
C TRP A 216 -13.76 -16.35 5.49
N GLU A 217 -14.66 -17.16 4.95
CA GLU A 217 -15.18 -18.37 5.63
C GLU A 217 -14.05 -19.34 5.96
N PHE A 218 -13.12 -19.56 5.05
CA PHE A 218 -11.94 -20.39 5.31
C PHE A 218 -11.09 -19.85 6.46
N CYS A 219 -10.81 -18.54 6.46
CA CYS A 219 -10.06 -17.91 7.53
C CYS A 219 -10.81 -17.99 8.87
N LEU A 220 -12.11 -17.72 8.89
CA LEU A 220 -12.94 -17.76 10.09
C LEU A 220 -12.90 -19.15 10.75
N HIS A 221 -13.14 -20.23 9.99
CA HIS A 221 -13.08 -21.59 10.51
C HIS A 221 -11.68 -21.98 10.99
N GLY A 222 -10.62 -21.52 10.30
CA GLY A 222 -9.23 -21.73 10.71
C GLY A 222 -8.85 -20.99 12.00
N LEU A 223 -9.60 -19.96 12.37
CA LEU A 223 -9.43 -19.15 13.58
C LEU A 223 -10.32 -19.61 14.75
N GLY A 224 -11.07 -20.70 14.60
CA GLY A 224 -11.93 -21.25 15.64
C GLY A 224 -13.21 -20.44 15.90
N GLY A 225 -13.70 -19.80 14.85
CA GLY A 225 -14.97 -19.07 14.84
C GLY A 225 -16.13 -19.88 14.30
#